data_84c35a4fa37c5d9b324f5d4b13ddab5a
#
_entry.id   84c35a4fa37c5d9b324f5d4b13ddab5a
#
_cell.length_a   1.000
_cell.length_b   1.000
_cell.length_c   1.000
_cell.angle_alpha   90.00
_cell.angle_beta   90.00
_cell.angle_gamma   90.00
#
_symmetry.space_group_name_H-M   'P 1'
#
loop_
_entity.id
_entity.type
_entity.pdbx_description
1 polymer ?
#
loop_
_entity_poly.entity_id
_entity_poly.type
_entity_poly.pdbx_seq_one_letter_code
_entity_poly.pdbx_strand_id
1 'polypeptide(L)'
;RRQRQMCIRDSDTYLPPFRAAANAGVATFMNSFNDINGIPATGNAYIQRDILKEGWAFSGFIVSDWGSVKEMVAHGYASDLKASAEIAIHAGCDMDMESRAYHKHLKELVEEGVVDIKYVDEAVKRILLKKFQLGLFDDPYRYCDEEREKKIVLSARLRDLSRESGRKSVVLLKNEKQALPLSPSCRRIALIGALANSQKDMMGFWANEGVEKEVVTVYEGLKRRFPNVTVNYADGYDLETNDLRLSEARAAANRADVIVVAVGERFNQSGEAKSRADITVNANQQLLVKELKKTGKTVIVLLMGGRPM
;
A
#
# COMPACT_ATOMS: atom_id res chain seq x y z
N ARG A 1 -5.45 6.04 36.31
CA ARG A 1 -5.46 7.18 35.37
C ARG A 1 -5.02 6.76 33.96
N ARG A 2 -3.92 6.01 33.76
CA ARG A 2 -3.48 5.54 32.41
C ARG A 2 -4.56 4.68 31.72
N GLN A 3 -5.14 3.72 32.42
CA GLN A 3 -6.16 2.82 31.87
C GLN A 3 -7.43 3.56 31.41
N ARG A 4 -7.85 4.60 32.15
CA ARG A 4 -9.02 5.44 31.81
C ARG A 4 -8.77 6.33 30.57
N GLN A 5 -7.54 6.84 30.39
CA GLN A 5 -7.16 7.63 29.21
C GLN A 5 -7.11 6.76 27.93
N MET A 6 -6.69 5.50 28.05
CA MET A 6 -6.63 4.56 26.93
C MET A 6 -8.03 4.15 26.46
N CYS A 7 -8.96 3.85 27.39
CA CYS A 7 -10.36 3.57 27.07
C CYS A 7 -11.04 4.73 26.34
N ILE A 8 -10.84 5.98 26.79
CA ILE A 8 -11.39 7.17 26.12
C ILE A 8 -10.83 7.33 24.72
N ARG A 9 -9.51 7.23 24.52
CA ARG A 9 -8.88 7.32 23.21
C ARG A 9 -9.42 6.25 22.24
N ASP A 10 -9.47 5.00 22.70
CA ASP A 10 -9.86 3.88 21.85
C ASP A 10 -11.35 3.96 21.51
N SER A 11 -12.22 4.26 22.49
CA SER A 11 -13.65 4.39 22.29
C SER A 11 -14.07 5.63 21.48
N ASP A 12 -13.35 6.73 21.62
CA ASP A 12 -13.74 8.01 21.00
C ASP A 12 -13.00 8.30 19.68
N THR A 13 -11.86 7.64 19.44
CA THR A 13 -11.03 7.92 18.27
C THR A 13 -10.94 6.73 17.32
N TYR A 14 -10.57 5.55 17.82
CA TYR A 14 -10.27 4.41 16.96
C TYR A 14 -11.47 3.51 16.67
N LEU A 15 -12.31 3.23 17.67
CA LEU A 15 -13.46 2.31 17.50
C LEU A 15 -14.65 2.89 16.73
N PRO A 16 -14.97 4.21 16.73
CA PRO A 16 -16.14 4.74 16.04
C PRO A 16 -16.23 4.41 14.55
N PRO A 17 -15.15 4.49 13.74
CA PRO A 17 -15.20 4.09 12.32
C PRO A 17 -15.55 2.61 12.14
N PHE A 18 -14.99 1.74 12.99
CA PHE A 18 -15.27 0.31 12.94
C PHE A 18 -16.72 0.00 13.34
N ARG A 19 -17.26 0.71 14.35
CA ARG A 19 -18.67 0.60 14.72
C ARG A 19 -19.59 1.06 13.60
N ALA A 20 -19.23 2.16 12.93
CA ALA A 20 -19.99 2.64 11.77
C ALA A 20 -19.96 1.62 10.63
N ALA A 21 -18.84 0.96 10.38
CA ALA A 21 -18.69 -0.09 9.39
C ALA A 21 -19.55 -1.34 9.78
N ALA A 22 -19.52 -1.77 11.05
CA ALA A 22 -20.37 -2.86 11.54
C ALA A 22 -21.85 -2.55 11.32
N ASN A 23 -22.29 -1.34 11.67
CA ASN A 23 -23.67 -0.87 11.48
C ASN A 23 -24.06 -0.78 9.99
N ALA A 24 -23.11 -0.50 9.11
CA ALA A 24 -23.30 -0.51 7.66
C ALA A 24 -23.36 -1.93 7.06
N GLY A 25 -23.15 -2.97 7.85
CA GLY A 25 -23.30 -4.37 7.45
C GLY A 25 -22.08 -4.95 6.75
N VAL A 26 -20.85 -4.53 7.08
CA VAL A 26 -19.65 -5.19 6.56
C VAL A 26 -19.67 -6.68 6.90
N ALA A 27 -19.16 -7.50 5.99
CA ALA A 27 -19.18 -8.95 6.15
C ALA A 27 -18.05 -9.46 7.05
N THR A 28 -16.91 -8.76 7.08
CA THR A 28 -15.70 -9.20 7.79
C THR A 28 -14.95 -8.03 8.41
N PHE A 29 -14.23 -8.33 9.50
CA PHE A 29 -13.16 -7.49 10.02
C PHE A 29 -11.84 -8.24 9.99
N MET A 30 -10.75 -7.52 9.83
CA MET A 30 -9.39 -8.06 9.89
C MET A 30 -8.69 -7.54 11.14
N ASN A 31 -7.98 -8.42 11.83
CA ASN A 31 -7.12 -8.04 12.93
C ASN A 31 -5.88 -7.31 12.42
N SER A 32 -5.37 -6.38 13.21
CA SER A 32 -4.09 -5.74 12.95
C SER A 32 -2.93 -6.50 13.62
N PHE A 33 -1.70 -6.18 13.22
CA PHE A 33 -0.48 -6.69 13.88
C PHE A 33 -0.20 -6.01 15.22
N ASN A 34 -0.81 -4.86 15.47
CA ASN A 34 -0.49 -4.02 16.63
C ASN A 34 -0.87 -4.67 17.96
N ASP A 35 -0.05 -4.42 18.98
CA ASP A 35 -0.42 -4.66 20.36
C ASP A 35 -1.37 -3.55 20.86
N ILE A 36 -2.43 -3.96 21.50
CA ILE A 36 -3.36 -3.06 22.17
C ILE A 36 -3.32 -3.37 23.65
N ASN A 37 -2.76 -2.46 24.43
CA ASN A 37 -2.50 -2.64 25.86
C ASN A 37 -1.59 -3.83 26.18
N GLY A 38 -0.61 -4.12 25.31
CA GLY A 38 0.32 -5.23 25.47
C GLY A 38 -0.25 -6.60 25.06
N ILE A 39 -1.41 -6.62 24.40
CA ILE A 39 -2.02 -7.82 23.84
C ILE A 39 -2.09 -7.66 22.33
N PRO A 40 -1.50 -8.56 21.53
CA PRO A 40 -1.65 -8.55 20.07
C PRO A 40 -3.13 -8.56 19.68
N ALA A 41 -3.53 -7.73 18.71
CA ALA A 41 -4.93 -7.61 18.33
C ALA A 41 -5.57 -8.97 17.97
N THR A 42 -4.80 -9.85 17.34
CA THR A 42 -5.21 -11.21 16.97
C THR A 42 -5.55 -12.10 18.19
N GLY A 43 -4.89 -11.87 19.34
CA GLY A 43 -5.13 -12.57 20.61
C GLY A 43 -6.02 -11.79 21.60
N ASN A 44 -6.61 -10.67 21.20
CA ASN A 44 -7.31 -9.77 22.10
C ASN A 44 -8.81 -10.08 22.16
N ALA A 45 -9.22 -10.89 23.16
CA ALA A 45 -10.62 -11.28 23.36
C ALA A 45 -11.53 -10.07 23.65
N TYR A 46 -11.06 -9.07 24.40
CA TYR A 46 -11.86 -7.89 24.72
C TYR A 46 -12.34 -7.15 23.47
N ILE A 47 -11.45 -6.96 22.49
CA ILE A 47 -11.82 -6.28 21.24
C ILE A 47 -12.70 -7.15 20.37
N GLN A 48 -12.35 -8.43 20.20
CA GLN A 48 -13.03 -9.31 19.26
C GLN A 48 -14.35 -9.85 19.79
N ARG A 49 -14.37 -10.29 21.07
CA ARG A 49 -15.59 -10.84 21.67
C ARG A 49 -16.43 -9.76 22.33
N ASP A 50 -15.89 -9.10 23.38
CA ASP A 50 -16.72 -8.24 24.22
C ASP A 50 -17.23 -7.02 23.45
N ILE A 51 -16.36 -6.36 22.65
CA ILE A 51 -16.75 -5.16 21.88
C ILE A 51 -17.47 -5.57 20.59
N LEU A 52 -16.77 -6.31 19.71
CA LEU A 52 -17.24 -6.50 18.34
C LEU A 52 -18.38 -7.51 18.26
N LYS A 53 -18.18 -8.73 18.76
CA LYS A 53 -19.18 -9.80 18.62
C LYS A 53 -20.38 -9.59 19.56
N GLU A 54 -20.15 -9.26 20.82
CA GLU A 54 -21.22 -9.12 21.82
C GLU A 54 -21.75 -7.68 21.85
N GLY A 55 -20.91 -6.70 22.14
CA GLY A 55 -21.30 -5.31 22.33
C GLY A 55 -21.93 -4.65 21.10
N TRP A 56 -21.44 -4.99 19.90
CA TRP A 56 -22.01 -4.49 18.64
C TRP A 56 -22.87 -5.52 17.89
N ALA A 57 -23.04 -6.70 18.44
CA ALA A 57 -23.80 -7.81 17.84
C ALA A 57 -23.35 -8.13 16.39
N PHE A 58 -22.03 -8.06 16.13
CA PHE A 58 -21.48 -8.29 14.80
C PHE A 58 -21.70 -9.75 14.34
N SER A 59 -22.44 -9.92 13.26
CA SER A 59 -22.83 -11.22 12.71
C SER A 59 -21.88 -11.78 11.65
N GLY A 60 -20.87 -11.02 11.26
CA GLY A 60 -19.84 -11.45 10.32
C GLY A 60 -18.76 -12.31 10.97
N PHE A 61 -17.64 -12.52 10.30
CA PHE A 61 -16.49 -13.21 10.85
C PHE A 61 -15.25 -12.32 10.92
N ILE A 62 -14.32 -12.69 11.78
CA ILE A 62 -13.05 -12.00 11.96
C ILE A 62 -11.95 -12.86 11.35
N VAL A 63 -11.17 -12.26 10.45
CA VAL A 63 -10.00 -12.89 9.84
C VAL A 63 -8.73 -12.28 10.44
N SER A 64 -7.69 -13.09 10.62
CA SER A 64 -6.38 -12.58 10.99
C SER A 64 -5.76 -11.80 9.83
N ASP A 65 -4.82 -10.90 10.10
CA ASP A 65 -3.94 -10.40 9.05
C ASP A 65 -2.94 -11.50 8.62
N TRP A 66 -2.20 -11.28 7.55
CA TRP A 66 -1.27 -12.24 6.95
C TRP A 66 -0.21 -12.72 7.95
N GLY A 67 -0.33 -13.94 8.41
CA GLY A 67 0.59 -14.51 9.39
C GLY A 67 0.44 -13.99 10.83
N SER A 68 -0.51 -13.12 11.15
CA SER A 68 -0.58 -12.46 12.47
C SER A 68 -0.85 -13.41 13.64
N VAL A 69 -1.48 -14.57 13.41
CA VAL A 69 -1.59 -15.63 14.44
C VAL A 69 -0.18 -16.15 14.79
N LYS A 70 0.64 -16.44 13.80
CA LYS A 70 2.02 -16.92 13.99
C LYS A 70 2.91 -15.84 14.63
N GLU A 71 2.71 -14.58 14.31
CA GLU A 71 3.52 -13.48 14.82
C GLU A 71 3.35 -13.24 16.33
N MET A 72 2.30 -13.75 16.96
CA MET A 72 2.17 -13.72 18.42
C MET A 72 3.35 -14.41 19.13
N VAL A 73 4.02 -15.36 18.47
CA VAL A 73 5.27 -15.96 18.98
C VAL A 73 6.42 -14.95 18.95
N ALA A 74 6.58 -14.23 17.85
CA ALA A 74 7.61 -13.19 17.72
C ALA A 74 7.39 -12.00 18.68
N HIS A 75 6.12 -11.69 18.97
CA HIS A 75 5.75 -10.69 19.99
C HIS A 75 6.00 -11.18 21.44
N GLY A 76 6.39 -12.45 21.63
CA GLY A 76 6.58 -13.04 22.97
C GLY A 76 5.28 -13.27 23.74
N TYR A 77 4.13 -13.25 23.06
CA TYR A 77 2.81 -13.44 23.64
C TYR A 77 2.37 -14.91 23.66
N ALA A 78 2.82 -15.70 22.71
CA ALA A 78 2.62 -17.15 22.65
C ALA A 78 3.95 -17.89 22.66
N SER A 79 4.01 -19.08 23.27
CA SER A 79 5.22 -19.92 23.31
C SER A 79 5.57 -20.53 21.96
N ASP A 80 4.55 -20.89 21.18
CA ASP A 80 4.67 -21.60 19.92
C ASP A 80 3.40 -21.42 19.06
N LEU A 81 3.36 -22.04 17.89
CA LEU A 81 2.25 -21.95 16.96
C LEU A 81 0.97 -22.60 17.50
N LYS A 82 1.07 -23.66 18.32
CA LYS A 82 -0.08 -24.34 18.94
C LYS A 82 -0.74 -23.42 19.96
N ALA A 83 0.03 -22.81 20.85
CA ALA A 83 -0.45 -21.81 21.80
C ALA A 83 -1.04 -20.59 21.09
N SER A 84 -0.45 -20.15 19.97
CA SER A 84 -1.03 -19.08 19.15
C SER A 84 -2.40 -19.43 18.60
N ALA A 85 -2.61 -20.67 18.14
CA ALA A 85 -3.91 -21.14 17.65
C ALA A 85 -4.97 -21.15 18.75
N GLU A 86 -4.61 -21.64 19.93
CA GLU A 86 -5.46 -21.63 21.13
C GLU A 86 -5.87 -20.20 21.50
N ILE A 87 -4.91 -19.31 21.65
CA ILE A 87 -5.16 -17.91 22.02
C ILE A 87 -6.08 -17.23 21.00
N ALA A 88 -5.79 -17.37 19.70
CA ALA A 88 -6.53 -16.70 18.65
C ALA A 88 -7.99 -17.16 18.55
N ILE A 89 -8.26 -18.49 18.63
CA ILE A 89 -9.63 -19.02 18.55
C ILE A 89 -10.45 -18.62 19.79
N HIS A 90 -9.84 -18.65 20.97
CA HIS A 90 -10.50 -18.17 22.19
C HIS A 90 -10.76 -16.68 22.15
N ALA A 91 -9.85 -15.90 21.58
CA ALA A 91 -10.03 -14.45 21.41
C ALA A 91 -11.13 -14.09 20.41
N GLY A 92 -11.56 -15.03 19.56
CA GLY A 92 -12.64 -14.82 18.60
C GLY A 92 -12.20 -14.57 17.17
N CYS A 93 -10.95 -14.82 16.84
CA CYS A 93 -10.49 -14.85 15.46
C CYS A 93 -11.06 -16.10 14.77
N ASP A 94 -11.93 -15.91 13.79
CA ASP A 94 -12.67 -16.99 13.16
C ASP A 94 -11.90 -17.66 12.01
N MET A 95 -10.98 -16.91 11.36
CA MET A 95 -10.21 -17.37 10.19
C MET A 95 -8.74 -16.98 10.31
N ASP A 96 -7.87 -17.97 10.20
CA ASP A 96 -6.42 -17.80 10.20
C ASP A 96 -5.90 -17.60 8.76
N MET A 97 -5.36 -16.43 8.48
CA MET A 97 -4.78 -16.12 7.18
C MET A 97 -3.28 -16.46 7.18
N GLU A 98 -2.90 -17.46 6.38
CA GLU A 98 -1.54 -17.88 6.04
C GLU A 98 -0.75 -18.59 7.16
N SER A 99 -0.92 -18.27 8.44
CA SER A 99 -0.14 -18.90 9.55
C SER A 99 -0.25 -20.42 9.59
N ARG A 100 -1.35 -20.99 9.08
CA ARG A 100 -1.69 -22.41 9.16
C ARG A 100 -1.77 -22.95 10.59
N ALA A 101 -1.94 -22.10 11.57
CA ALA A 101 -2.01 -22.47 12.97
C ALA A 101 -3.27 -23.31 13.23
N TYR A 102 -4.41 -22.87 12.74
CA TYR A 102 -5.68 -23.59 12.88
C TYR A 102 -5.65 -24.93 12.15
N HIS A 103 -5.16 -24.94 10.91
CA HIS A 103 -5.05 -26.17 10.13
C HIS A 103 -4.20 -27.24 10.81
N LYS A 104 -3.13 -26.85 11.48
CA LYS A 104 -2.19 -27.78 12.10
C LYS A 104 -2.61 -28.22 13.50
N HIS A 105 -3.24 -27.35 14.28
CA HIS A 105 -3.33 -27.57 15.73
C HIS A 105 -4.75 -27.56 16.30
N LEU A 106 -5.80 -27.01 15.64
CA LEU A 106 -7.12 -26.95 16.23
C LEU A 106 -7.71 -28.34 16.52
N LYS A 107 -7.50 -29.32 15.63
CA LYS A 107 -7.97 -30.67 15.85
C LYS A 107 -7.40 -31.27 17.14
N GLU A 108 -6.08 -31.19 17.29
CA GLU A 108 -5.37 -31.68 18.47
C GLU A 108 -5.82 -30.97 19.74
N LEU A 109 -5.92 -29.63 19.71
CA LEU A 109 -6.38 -28.82 20.84
C LEU A 109 -7.82 -29.18 21.31
N VAL A 110 -8.71 -29.55 20.38
CA VAL A 110 -10.06 -30.03 20.72
C VAL A 110 -9.99 -31.43 21.29
N GLU A 111 -9.21 -32.35 20.72
CA GLU A 111 -9.05 -33.71 21.21
C GLU A 111 -8.44 -33.78 22.63
N GLU A 112 -7.55 -32.84 22.94
CA GLU A 112 -6.95 -32.66 24.27
C GLU A 112 -7.90 -31.96 25.27
N GLY A 113 -9.05 -31.45 24.81
CA GLY A 113 -10.00 -30.70 25.66
C GLY A 113 -9.53 -29.28 26.04
N VAL A 114 -8.47 -28.76 25.39
CA VAL A 114 -7.96 -27.41 25.62
C VAL A 114 -8.85 -26.36 24.95
N VAL A 115 -9.34 -26.66 23.75
CA VAL A 115 -10.33 -25.85 23.02
C VAL A 115 -11.66 -26.57 22.96
N ASP A 116 -12.73 -25.92 23.49
CA ASP A 116 -14.08 -26.44 23.34
C ASP A 116 -14.50 -26.33 21.86
N ILE A 117 -15.02 -27.43 21.31
CA ILE A 117 -15.46 -27.51 19.91
C ILE A 117 -16.45 -26.39 19.51
N LYS A 118 -17.20 -25.84 20.47
CA LYS A 118 -18.12 -24.72 20.22
C LYS A 118 -17.47 -23.51 19.60
N TYR A 119 -16.18 -23.24 19.90
CA TYR A 119 -15.44 -22.11 19.30
C TYR A 119 -15.14 -22.35 17.83
N VAL A 120 -14.81 -23.59 17.48
CA VAL A 120 -14.59 -24.00 16.10
C VAL A 120 -15.90 -23.96 15.32
N ASP A 121 -16.97 -24.49 15.90
CA ASP A 121 -18.30 -24.49 15.30
C ASP A 121 -18.82 -23.06 15.07
N GLU A 122 -18.59 -22.15 16.03
CA GLU A 122 -18.95 -20.74 15.89
C GLU A 122 -18.20 -20.12 14.68
N ALA A 123 -16.88 -20.31 14.59
CA ALA A 123 -16.06 -19.77 13.53
C ALA A 123 -16.48 -20.30 12.15
N VAL A 124 -16.66 -21.62 12.03
CA VAL A 124 -17.13 -22.29 10.80
C VAL A 124 -18.52 -21.78 10.42
N LYS A 125 -19.46 -21.71 11.36
CA LYS A 125 -20.81 -21.21 11.11
C LYS A 125 -20.82 -19.78 10.56
N ARG A 126 -20.00 -18.89 11.12
CA ARG A 126 -19.89 -17.49 10.66
C ARG A 126 -19.39 -17.40 9.24
N ILE A 127 -18.36 -18.17 8.88
CA ILE A 127 -17.78 -18.22 7.53
C ILE A 127 -18.78 -18.81 6.54
N LEU A 128 -19.39 -19.96 6.88
CA LEU A 128 -20.36 -20.64 6.02
C LEU A 128 -21.60 -19.78 5.76
N LEU A 129 -22.06 -19.05 6.79
CA LEU A 129 -23.21 -18.13 6.65
C LEU A 129 -22.93 -17.06 5.57
N LYS A 130 -21.73 -16.51 5.52
CA LYS A 130 -21.36 -15.53 4.48
C LYS A 130 -21.31 -16.16 3.10
N LYS A 131 -20.79 -17.37 2.96
CA LYS A 131 -20.81 -18.12 1.70
C LYS A 131 -22.25 -18.40 1.23
N PHE A 132 -23.16 -18.75 2.16
CA PHE A 132 -24.58 -18.90 1.85
C PHE A 132 -25.22 -17.59 1.38
N GLN A 133 -25.01 -16.51 2.12
CA GLN A 133 -25.54 -15.18 1.75
C GLN A 133 -25.05 -14.69 0.39
N LEU A 134 -23.84 -15.09 -0.02
CA LEU A 134 -23.30 -14.82 -1.33
C LEU A 134 -23.81 -15.77 -2.42
N GLY A 135 -24.57 -16.84 -2.05
CA GLY A 135 -25.07 -17.84 -2.99
C GLY A 135 -23.98 -18.74 -3.60
N LEU A 136 -22.83 -18.88 -2.93
CA LEU A 136 -21.70 -19.65 -3.47
C LEU A 136 -21.94 -21.16 -3.43
N PHE A 137 -22.94 -21.65 -2.67
CA PHE A 137 -23.35 -23.05 -2.68
C PHE A 137 -24.27 -23.38 -3.83
N ASP A 138 -24.98 -22.38 -4.36
CA ASP A 138 -25.85 -22.55 -5.54
C ASP A 138 -25.02 -22.43 -6.83
N ASP A 139 -24.13 -21.44 -6.88
CA ASP A 139 -23.22 -21.19 -8.00
C ASP A 139 -21.89 -20.59 -7.47
N PRO A 140 -20.82 -21.39 -7.34
CA PRO A 140 -19.54 -20.93 -6.83
C PRO A 140 -18.84 -19.93 -7.77
N TYR A 141 -19.23 -19.89 -9.06
CA TYR A 141 -18.64 -19.02 -10.08
C TYR A 141 -19.50 -17.81 -10.44
N ARG A 142 -20.60 -17.57 -9.74
CA ARG A 142 -21.57 -16.50 -10.07
C ARG A 142 -20.97 -15.10 -10.15
N TYR A 143 -19.83 -14.87 -9.53
CA TYR A 143 -19.12 -13.59 -9.56
C TYR A 143 -17.98 -13.57 -10.58
N CYS A 144 -17.67 -14.69 -11.23
CA CYS A 144 -16.65 -14.80 -12.26
C CYS A 144 -17.27 -14.47 -13.61
N ASP A 145 -16.71 -13.47 -14.32
CA ASP A 145 -17.18 -13.04 -15.63
C ASP A 145 -16.00 -12.40 -16.37
N GLU A 146 -15.33 -13.20 -17.19
CA GLU A 146 -14.15 -12.79 -17.95
C GLU A 146 -14.45 -11.65 -18.96
N GLU A 147 -15.65 -11.63 -19.53
CA GLU A 147 -16.02 -10.59 -20.49
C GLU A 147 -16.27 -9.26 -19.76
N ARG A 148 -16.87 -9.31 -18.57
CA ARG A 148 -17.00 -8.14 -17.72
C ARG A 148 -15.63 -7.63 -17.28
N GLU A 149 -14.72 -8.51 -16.90
CA GLU A 149 -13.34 -8.15 -16.53
C GLU A 149 -12.65 -7.41 -17.67
N LYS A 150 -12.60 -7.99 -18.88
CA LYS A 150 -12.01 -7.37 -20.08
C LYS A 150 -12.62 -6.00 -20.39
N LYS A 151 -13.92 -5.83 -20.16
CA LYS A 151 -14.65 -4.58 -20.44
C LYS A 151 -14.38 -3.49 -19.37
N ILE A 152 -14.20 -3.89 -18.12
CA ILE A 152 -14.10 -2.95 -17.00
C ILE A 152 -12.64 -2.62 -16.67
N VAL A 153 -11.78 -3.63 -16.54
CA VAL A 153 -10.37 -3.43 -16.21
C VAL A 153 -9.70 -2.56 -17.26
N LEU A 154 -8.99 -1.53 -16.83
CA LEU A 154 -8.31 -0.55 -17.68
C LEU A 154 -9.23 0.16 -18.70
N SER A 155 -10.54 0.19 -18.48
CA SER A 155 -11.46 0.97 -19.32
C SER A 155 -11.09 2.46 -19.31
N ALA A 156 -11.51 3.20 -20.33
CA ALA A 156 -11.24 4.64 -20.43
C ALA A 156 -11.67 5.40 -19.16
N ARG A 157 -12.85 5.06 -18.62
CA ARG A 157 -13.35 5.64 -17.36
C ARG A 157 -12.40 5.40 -16.18
N LEU A 158 -11.88 4.17 -16.01
CA LEU A 158 -10.97 3.85 -14.91
C LEU A 158 -9.60 4.50 -15.09
N ARG A 159 -9.12 4.59 -16.33
CA ARG A 159 -7.88 5.32 -16.65
C ARG A 159 -8.02 6.82 -16.38
N ASP A 160 -9.15 7.43 -16.68
CA ASP A 160 -9.41 8.84 -16.39
C ASP A 160 -9.52 9.09 -14.89
N LEU A 161 -10.17 8.20 -14.14
CA LEU A 161 -10.24 8.27 -12.68
C LEU A 161 -8.84 8.13 -12.05
N SER A 162 -8.02 7.19 -12.53
CA SER A 162 -6.63 7.02 -12.09
C SER A 162 -5.80 8.29 -12.35
N ARG A 163 -5.96 8.88 -13.53
CA ARG A 163 -5.29 10.14 -13.89
C ARG A 163 -5.74 11.30 -12.99
N GLU A 164 -7.02 11.40 -12.69
CA GLU A 164 -7.55 12.43 -11.79
C GLU A 164 -7.00 12.25 -10.37
N SER A 165 -6.97 11.01 -9.86
CA SER A 165 -6.37 10.68 -8.58
C SER A 165 -4.89 11.07 -8.53
N GLY A 166 -4.11 10.71 -9.56
CA GLY A 166 -2.72 11.10 -9.68
C GLY A 166 -2.52 12.62 -9.69
N ARG A 167 -3.36 13.35 -10.43
CA ARG A 167 -3.32 14.84 -10.44
C ARG A 167 -3.58 15.44 -9.07
N LYS A 168 -4.49 14.88 -8.29
CA LYS A 168 -4.83 15.36 -6.94
C LYS A 168 -3.78 14.97 -5.89
N SER A 169 -2.96 13.95 -6.15
CA SER A 169 -1.90 13.51 -5.24
C SER A 169 -0.58 14.26 -5.43
N VAL A 170 -0.39 14.96 -6.54
CA VAL A 170 0.84 15.73 -6.77
C VAL A 170 0.86 16.97 -5.87
N VAL A 171 1.96 17.13 -5.12
CA VAL A 171 2.17 18.27 -4.21
C VAL A 171 3.17 19.24 -4.83
N LEU A 172 2.79 20.50 -4.97
CA LEU A 172 3.68 21.57 -5.40
C LEU A 172 4.46 22.10 -4.19
N LEU A 173 5.66 21.58 -3.97
CA LEU A 173 6.49 21.96 -2.82
C LEU A 173 7.11 23.34 -2.97
N LYS A 174 7.44 23.75 -4.21
CA LYS A 174 8.12 25.00 -4.47
C LYS A 174 7.85 25.47 -5.92
N ASN A 175 7.51 26.73 -6.10
CA ASN A 175 7.33 27.35 -7.41
C ASN A 175 7.80 28.81 -7.41
N GLU A 176 9.07 29.01 -7.06
CA GLU A 176 9.68 30.34 -7.11
C GLU A 176 9.83 30.82 -8.57
N LYS A 177 9.71 32.13 -8.78
CA LYS A 177 9.79 32.78 -10.08
C LYS A 177 8.79 32.24 -11.13
N GLN A 178 7.71 31.62 -10.67
CA GLN A 178 6.67 31.07 -11.55
C GLN A 178 7.24 30.12 -12.63
N ALA A 179 8.16 29.23 -12.24
CA ALA A 179 8.73 28.23 -13.14
C ALA A 179 7.65 27.28 -13.72
N LEU A 180 6.55 27.11 -13.03
CA LEU A 180 5.36 26.34 -13.44
C LEU A 180 4.12 27.25 -13.42
N PRO A 181 3.18 27.09 -14.38
CA PRO A 181 3.23 26.17 -15.52
C PRO A 181 4.35 26.53 -16.52
N LEU A 182 4.77 25.53 -17.33
CA LEU A 182 5.78 25.76 -18.36
C LEU A 182 5.32 26.86 -19.33
N SER A 183 6.26 27.77 -19.71
CA SER A 183 5.98 28.82 -20.67
C SER A 183 5.47 28.26 -22.00
N PRO A 184 4.44 28.86 -22.62
CA PRO A 184 4.01 28.50 -23.97
C PRO A 184 5.11 28.64 -25.04
N SER A 185 6.16 29.43 -24.76
CA SER A 185 7.31 29.58 -25.62
C SER A 185 8.37 28.47 -25.52
N CYS A 186 8.23 27.57 -24.53
CA CYS A 186 9.13 26.43 -24.37
C CYS A 186 9.04 25.50 -25.60
N ARG A 187 10.16 25.20 -26.21
CA ARG A 187 10.26 24.31 -27.38
C ARG A 187 11.09 23.07 -27.13
N ARG A 188 11.95 23.08 -26.13
CA ARG A 188 12.88 21.99 -25.86
C ARG A 188 12.95 21.75 -24.35
N ILE A 189 12.62 20.54 -23.94
CA ILE A 189 12.72 20.08 -22.56
C ILE A 189 13.86 19.06 -22.49
N ALA A 190 14.78 19.22 -21.54
CA ALA A 190 15.63 18.13 -21.12
C ALA A 190 14.91 17.37 -19.98
N LEU A 191 14.52 16.13 -20.21
CA LEU A 191 14.01 15.24 -19.17
C LEU A 191 15.16 14.34 -18.73
N ILE A 192 15.60 14.52 -17.49
CA ILE A 192 16.79 13.85 -16.96
C ILE A 192 16.39 13.07 -15.72
N GLY A 193 16.89 11.85 -15.59
CA GLY A 193 16.60 10.95 -14.47
C GLY A 193 15.95 9.66 -14.92
N ALA A 194 16.59 8.55 -14.61
CA ALA A 194 16.16 7.23 -15.04
C ALA A 194 14.74 6.86 -14.53
N LEU A 195 14.33 7.36 -13.35
CA LEU A 195 12.96 7.23 -12.83
C LEU A 195 11.90 7.82 -13.76
N ALA A 196 12.23 8.85 -14.55
CA ALA A 196 11.25 9.51 -15.43
C ALA A 196 10.72 8.60 -16.55
N ASN A 197 11.43 7.52 -16.86
CA ASN A 197 11.05 6.57 -17.91
C ASN A 197 10.97 5.11 -17.43
N SER A 198 10.99 4.88 -16.13
CA SER A 198 10.83 3.55 -15.54
C SER A 198 9.36 3.26 -15.26
N GLN A 199 8.76 2.38 -16.04
CA GLN A 199 7.39 1.93 -15.85
C GLN A 199 7.24 1.22 -14.50
N LYS A 200 8.17 0.34 -14.16
CA LYS A 200 8.18 -0.43 -12.93
C LYS A 200 8.22 0.46 -11.68
N ASP A 201 9.10 1.44 -11.65
CA ASP A 201 9.24 2.33 -10.49
C ASP A 201 8.02 3.24 -10.30
N MET A 202 7.32 3.58 -11.38
CA MET A 202 6.08 4.36 -11.32
C MET A 202 4.86 3.56 -10.84
N MET A 203 4.90 2.23 -10.87
CA MET A 203 3.84 1.39 -10.30
C MET A 203 3.88 1.38 -8.77
N GLY A 204 5.06 1.54 -8.17
CA GLY A 204 5.25 1.45 -6.74
C GLY A 204 5.31 0.01 -6.20
N PHE A 205 5.42 -0.11 -4.87
CA PHE A 205 5.67 -1.40 -4.20
C PHE A 205 4.46 -2.35 -4.28
N TRP A 206 3.26 -1.84 -4.04
CA TRP A 206 2.01 -2.62 -3.97
C TRP A 206 1.27 -2.71 -5.30
N ALA A 207 2.02 -2.93 -6.39
CA ALA A 207 1.45 -3.03 -7.72
C ALA A 207 0.72 -4.36 -7.99
N ASN A 208 0.94 -5.39 -7.18
CA ASN A 208 0.37 -6.74 -7.34
C ASN A 208 0.45 -7.25 -8.78
N GLU A 209 -0.70 -7.58 -9.38
CA GLU A 209 -0.82 -8.03 -10.77
C GLU A 209 -0.78 -6.88 -11.80
N GLY A 210 -0.29 -5.71 -11.40
CA GLY A 210 -0.12 -4.57 -12.30
C GLY A 210 0.82 -4.91 -13.45
N VAL A 211 0.50 -4.40 -14.64
CA VAL A 211 1.24 -4.69 -15.89
C VAL A 211 2.05 -3.46 -16.27
N GLU A 212 3.38 -3.56 -16.23
CA GLU A 212 4.31 -2.43 -16.50
C GLU A 212 4.00 -1.69 -17.80
N LYS A 213 3.71 -2.42 -18.89
CA LYS A 213 3.40 -1.82 -20.20
C LYS A 213 2.17 -0.90 -20.23
N GLU A 214 1.32 -0.96 -19.20
CA GLU A 214 0.13 -0.11 -19.07
C GLU A 214 0.44 1.23 -18.40
N VAL A 215 1.64 1.38 -17.83
CA VAL A 215 2.07 2.61 -17.15
C VAL A 215 2.51 3.65 -18.15
N VAL A 216 1.94 4.85 -18.03
CA VAL A 216 2.37 6.03 -18.79
C VAL A 216 3.49 6.70 -18.01
N THR A 217 4.72 6.65 -18.55
CA THR A 217 5.88 7.29 -17.92
C THR A 217 5.81 8.82 -17.99
N VAL A 218 6.63 9.51 -17.18
CA VAL A 218 6.76 10.97 -17.29
C VAL A 218 7.21 11.37 -18.69
N TYR A 219 8.14 10.60 -19.28
CA TYR A 219 8.60 10.82 -20.65
C TYR A 219 7.46 10.76 -21.68
N GLU A 220 6.67 9.70 -21.62
CA GLU A 220 5.52 9.55 -22.52
C GLU A 220 4.44 10.61 -22.26
N GLY A 221 4.18 10.91 -20.98
CA GLY A 221 3.21 11.92 -20.58
C GLY A 221 3.57 13.31 -21.12
N LEU A 222 4.84 13.71 -21.03
CA LEU A 222 5.31 14.96 -21.60
C LEU A 222 5.19 15.00 -23.12
N LYS A 223 5.58 13.93 -23.82
CA LYS A 223 5.43 13.86 -25.29
C LYS A 223 3.97 13.94 -25.74
N ARG A 224 3.07 13.24 -25.04
CA ARG A 224 1.62 13.31 -25.34
C ARG A 224 1.04 14.70 -25.06
N ARG A 225 1.46 15.34 -23.97
CA ARG A 225 0.93 16.66 -23.55
C ARG A 225 1.46 17.79 -24.41
N PHE A 226 2.69 17.69 -24.89
CA PHE A 226 3.39 18.71 -25.63
C PHE A 226 3.93 18.19 -26.97
N PRO A 227 3.05 17.86 -27.95
CA PRO A 227 3.46 17.21 -29.20
C PRO A 227 4.43 18.04 -30.04
N ASN A 228 4.42 19.37 -29.87
CA ASN A 228 5.29 20.30 -30.60
C ASN A 228 6.55 20.71 -29.82
N VAL A 229 6.84 20.05 -28.69
CA VAL A 229 8.02 20.29 -27.87
C VAL A 229 8.98 19.10 -28.02
N THR A 230 10.24 19.39 -28.30
CA THR A 230 11.27 18.36 -28.31
C THR A 230 11.63 17.96 -26.87
N VAL A 231 11.45 16.71 -26.51
CA VAL A 231 11.87 16.15 -25.21
C VAL A 231 13.17 15.38 -25.41
N ASN A 232 14.28 15.94 -24.96
CA ASN A 232 15.58 15.28 -24.94
C ASN A 232 15.72 14.52 -23.64
N TYR A 233 15.72 13.18 -23.70
CA TYR A 233 15.82 12.32 -22.54
C TYR A 233 17.27 11.89 -22.28
N ALA A 234 17.66 11.80 -21.00
CA ALA A 234 18.88 11.18 -20.52
C ALA A 234 18.66 10.54 -19.16
N ASP A 235 19.26 9.39 -18.90
CA ASP A 235 19.12 8.71 -17.60
C ASP A 235 19.74 9.55 -16.45
N GLY A 236 20.88 10.17 -16.69
CA GLY A 236 21.56 11.01 -15.69
C GLY A 236 22.20 10.24 -14.53
N TYR A 237 21.64 9.08 -14.19
CA TYR A 237 22.20 8.12 -13.24
C TYR A 237 21.68 6.71 -13.55
N ASP A 238 22.38 5.70 -13.05
CA ASP A 238 21.96 4.32 -13.11
C ASP A 238 20.93 4.00 -12.01
N LEU A 239 19.85 3.26 -12.34
CA LEU A 239 18.79 2.95 -11.36
C LEU A 239 19.24 2.00 -10.26
N GLU A 240 20.15 1.06 -10.56
CA GLU A 240 20.58 0.06 -9.58
C GLU A 240 21.71 0.59 -8.70
N THR A 241 22.73 1.16 -9.32
CA THR A 241 23.96 1.59 -8.63
C THR A 241 23.92 3.03 -8.16
N ASN A 242 23.04 3.87 -8.76
CA ASN A 242 23.02 5.32 -8.65
C ASN A 242 24.29 6.01 -9.20
N ASP A 243 25.09 5.31 -10.01
CA ASP A 243 26.26 5.91 -10.64
C ASP A 243 25.86 7.02 -11.61
N LEU A 244 26.59 8.14 -11.53
CA LEU A 244 26.27 9.34 -12.32
C LEU A 244 26.65 9.18 -13.79
N ARG A 245 25.76 9.62 -14.67
CA ARG A 245 25.93 9.74 -16.12
C ARG A 245 25.89 11.20 -16.53
N LEU A 246 26.80 12.00 -15.96
CA LEU A 246 26.79 13.47 -16.09
C LEU A 246 26.98 13.98 -17.51
N SER A 247 27.77 13.30 -18.35
CA SER A 247 28.03 13.71 -19.74
C SER A 247 26.76 13.79 -20.58
N GLU A 248 25.95 12.75 -20.49
CA GLU A 248 24.65 12.64 -21.18
C GLU A 248 23.66 13.68 -20.65
N ALA A 249 23.58 13.79 -19.31
CA ALA A 249 22.71 14.76 -18.65
C ALA A 249 23.05 16.21 -19.06
N ARG A 250 24.34 16.56 -19.08
CA ARG A 250 24.78 17.89 -19.52
C ARG A 250 24.51 18.12 -21.00
N ALA A 251 24.73 17.12 -21.85
CA ALA A 251 24.44 17.23 -23.28
C ALA A 251 22.93 17.47 -23.53
N ALA A 252 22.06 16.78 -22.84
CA ALA A 252 20.61 17.01 -22.91
C ALA A 252 20.25 18.42 -22.40
N ALA A 253 20.78 18.81 -21.23
CA ALA A 253 20.52 20.09 -20.58
C ALA A 253 20.95 21.27 -21.48
N ASN A 254 22.11 21.18 -22.14
CA ASN A 254 22.65 22.28 -23.00
C ASN A 254 21.73 22.56 -24.19
N ARG A 255 21.02 21.55 -24.71
CA ARG A 255 20.11 21.67 -25.86
C ARG A 255 18.69 22.11 -25.49
N ALA A 256 18.35 22.27 -24.21
CA ALA A 256 17.01 22.54 -23.74
C ALA A 256 16.78 23.99 -23.33
N ASP A 257 15.53 24.40 -23.30
CA ASP A 257 15.08 25.69 -22.76
C ASP A 257 14.80 25.56 -21.25
N VAL A 258 14.34 24.38 -20.80
CA VAL A 258 14.07 24.04 -19.41
C VAL A 258 14.53 22.61 -19.11
N ILE A 259 14.94 22.37 -17.89
CA ILE A 259 15.38 21.06 -17.40
C ILE A 259 14.32 20.54 -16.43
N VAL A 260 13.83 19.33 -16.67
CA VAL A 260 13.01 18.55 -15.73
C VAL A 260 13.87 17.38 -15.27
N VAL A 261 14.14 17.28 -13.97
CA VAL A 261 14.98 16.22 -13.42
C VAL A 261 14.17 15.38 -12.44
N ALA A 262 14.08 14.07 -12.71
CA ALA A 262 13.41 13.09 -11.84
C ALA A 262 14.43 12.43 -10.91
N VAL A 263 14.21 12.55 -9.62
CA VAL A 263 15.03 11.99 -8.56
C VAL A 263 14.14 11.37 -7.49
N GLY A 264 14.69 10.49 -6.68
CA GLY A 264 13.94 9.88 -5.60
C GLY A 264 14.23 8.40 -5.39
N GLU A 265 13.23 7.66 -4.93
CA GLU A 265 13.33 6.25 -4.59
C GLU A 265 12.72 5.35 -5.67
N ARG A 266 13.28 4.16 -5.80
CA ARG A 266 12.74 3.07 -6.60
C ARG A 266 11.52 2.43 -5.91
N PHE A 267 10.73 1.68 -6.70
CA PHE A 267 9.54 0.97 -6.22
C PHE A 267 9.77 0.09 -4.99
N ASN A 268 10.95 -0.51 -4.85
CA ASN A 268 11.30 -1.45 -3.78
C ASN A 268 12.00 -0.80 -2.58
N GLN A 269 12.17 0.51 -2.56
CA GLN A 269 12.82 1.25 -1.47
C GLN A 269 11.84 1.84 -0.45
N SER A 270 10.55 1.87 -0.77
CA SER A 270 9.46 2.24 0.15
C SER A 270 8.38 1.17 0.11
N GLY A 271 7.53 1.13 1.13
CA GLY A 271 6.48 0.13 1.28
C GLY A 271 6.64 -0.69 2.56
N GLU A 272 5.94 -1.81 2.66
CA GLU A 272 5.98 -2.68 3.82
C GLU A 272 7.37 -3.28 4.03
N ALA A 273 7.81 -3.32 5.27
CA ALA A 273 9.14 -3.78 5.69
C ALA A 273 10.33 -3.07 5.00
N LYS A 274 10.10 -1.83 4.52
CA LYS A 274 11.12 -0.99 3.86
C LYS A 274 11.50 0.19 4.76
N SER A 275 12.00 -0.11 5.95
CA SER A 275 12.51 0.90 6.89
C SER A 275 13.75 1.61 6.33
N ARG A 276 13.86 2.91 6.59
CA ARG A 276 14.98 3.72 6.18
C ARG A 276 15.25 4.81 7.23
N ALA A 277 16.47 4.85 7.76
CA ALA A 277 16.88 5.84 8.74
C ALA A 277 17.21 7.20 8.09
N ASP A 278 17.93 7.17 6.95
CA ASP A 278 18.21 8.36 6.15
C ASP A 278 17.15 8.52 5.07
N ILE A 279 16.25 9.48 5.23
CA ILE A 279 15.15 9.79 4.31
C ILE A 279 15.51 10.87 3.29
N THR A 280 16.80 11.12 3.05
CA THR A 280 17.24 12.04 2.02
C THR A 280 17.35 11.39 0.63
N VAL A 281 17.25 12.19 -0.39
CA VAL A 281 17.54 11.77 -1.77
C VAL A 281 19.02 11.33 -1.87
N ASN A 282 19.30 10.26 -2.61
CA ASN A 282 20.65 9.74 -2.80
C ASN A 282 21.67 10.86 -3.17
N ALA A 283 22.87 10.81 -2.59
CA ALA A 283 23.89 11.84 -2.75
C ALA A 283 24.28 12.11 -4.22
N ASN A 284 24.34 11.06 -5.05
CA ASN A 284 24.63 11.20 -6.47
C ASN A 284 23.49 11.89 -7.23
N GLN A 285 22.24 11.59 -6.89
CA GLN A 285 21.09 12.29 -7.46
C GLN A 285 21.06 13.76 -7.01
N GLN A 286 21.41 14.07 -5.75
CA GLN A 286 21.57 15.45 -5.30
C GLN A 286 22.68 16.17 -6.07
N LEU A 287 23.82 15.49 -6.32
CA LEU A 287 24.92 16.04 -7.11
C LEU A 287 24.48 16.31 -8.55
N LEU A 288 23.72 15.40 -9.16
CA LEU A 288 23.13 15.63 -10.49
C LEU A 288 22.33 16.93 -10.55
N VAL A 289 21.42 17.15 -9.59
CA VAL A 289 20.62 18.38 -9.53
C VAL A 289 21.51 19.62 -9.38
N LYS A 290 22.54 19.57 -8.52
CA LYS A 290 23.50 20.67 -8.34
C LYS A 290 24.25 20.97 -9.62
N GLU A 291 24.70 19.94 -10.34
CA GLU A 291 25.42 20.11 -11.62
C GLU A 291 24.52 20.68 -12.72
N LEU A 292 23.28 20.24 -12.81
CA LEU A 292 22.31 20.78 -13.76
C LEU A 292 21.98 22.25 -13.48
N LYS A 293 21.92 22.64 -12.21
CA LYS A 293 21.66 24.02 -11.81
C LYS A 293 22.79 24.98 -12.27
N LYS A 294 24.03 24.50 -12.41
CA LYS A 294 25.16 25.32 -12.92
C LYS A 294 24.96 25.77 -14.36
N THR A 295 24.06 25.18 -15.13
CA THR A 295 23.73 25.63 -16.49
C THR A 295 23.05 27.00 -16.55
N GLY A 296 22.59 27.54 -15.41
CA GLY A 296 21.82 28.79 -15.33
C GLY A 296 20.38 28.67 -15.83
N LYS A 297 19.94 27.52 -16.34
CA LYS A 297 18.60 27.29 -16.84
C LYS A 297 17.61 26.99 -15.69
N THR A 298 16.33 27.15 -15.97
CA THR A 298 15.29 26.74 -15.04
C THR A 298 15.34 25.22 -14.86
N VAL A 299 15.46 24.76 -13.61
CA VAL A 299 15.45 23.35 -13.22
C VAL A 299 14.19 23.07 -12.41
N ILE A 300 13.38 22.13 -12.91
CA ILE A 300 12.19 21.62 -12.25
C ILE A 300 12.52 20.22 -11.72
N VAL A 301 12.40 20.02 -10.41
CA VAL A 301 12.67 18.72 -9.78
C VAL A 301 11.38 17.97 -9.59
N LEU A 302 11.31 16.75 -10.11
CA LEU A 302 10.27 15.77 -9.81
C LEU A 302 10.81 14.84 -8.73
N LEU A 303 10.30 14.98 -7.52
CA LEU A 303 10.62 14.10 -6.41
C LEU A 303 9.67 12.91 -6.44
N MET A 304 10.20 11.72 -6.73
CA MET A 304 9.44 10.47 -6.90
C MET A 304 9.74 9.52 -5.76
N GLY A 305 8.72 9.01 -5.10
CA GLY A 305 8.90 8.07 -3.99
C GLY A 305 7.61 7.80 -3.24
N GLY A 306 7.63 6.77 -2.41
CA GLY A 306 6.50 6.36 -1.58
C GLY A 306 6.52 6.99 -0.17
N ARG A 307 7.45 7.92 0.09
CA ARG A 307 7.57 8.64 1.36
C ARG A 307 8.01 10.09 1.16
N PRO A 308 7.75 11.01 2.10
CA PRO A 308 8.39 12.33 2.13
C PRO A 308 9.90 12.21 2.31
N MET A 309 10.67 12.98 1.52
CA MET A 309 12.13 13.03 1.56
C MET A 309 12.60 14.48 1.65
#